data_519f04fdd2a721400159ac9ad17fe982
#
_entry.id   519f04fdd2a721400159ac9ad17fe982
#
_cell.length_a   1.000
_cell.length_b   1.000
_cell.length_c   1.000
_cell.angle_alpha   90.00
_cell.angle_beta   90.00
_cell.angle_gamma   90.00
#
_symmetry.space_group_name_H-M   'P 1'
#
loop_
_entity.id
_entity.type
_entity.pdbx_description
1 polymer ?
#
loop_
_entity_poly.entity_id
_entity_poly.type
_entity_poly.pdbx_seq_one_letter_code
_entity_poly.pdbx_strand_id
1 'polypeptide(L)'
;WREFYMQILFNFPYVTKGCFKKNYDCIDWVSSKPLFHSWAVGRTGYPIIDAGMRQLNQTGFMHNRLRMLTASFLTKDFGINWQEGERYFALKLNDFDLSANNGGWQWASSTGCDAQPYFRIFNPITQSKKFDPEGKYIKKYIPELKKLDSKYIHTPWLAPEDVLKKAGINIGEDYPLPKVDHNTART
;
A
#
# COMPACT_ATOMS: atom_id res chain seq x y z
N TRP A 1 -21.00 0.68 4.06
CA TRP A 1 -20.12 0.25 2.97
C TRP A 1 -20.15 -1.26 2.76
N ARG A 2 -20.11 -2.06 3.83
CA ARG A 2 -20.12 -3.51 3.71
C ARG A 2 -21.34 -4.01 2.94
N GLU A 3 -22.56 -3.61 3.35
CA GLU A 3 -23.81 -3.95 2.67
C GLU A 3 -23.82 -3.44 1.22
N PHE A 4 -23.32 -2.22 0.97
CA PHE A 4 -23.20 -1.67 -0.37
C PHE A 4 -22.38 -2.57 -1.29
N TYR A 5 -21.19 -3.03 -0.85
CA TYR A 5 -20.35 -3.92 -1.65
C TYR A 5 -20.98 -5.31 -1.84
N MET A 6 -21.74 -5.81 -0.86
CA MET A 6 -22.52 -7.04 -1.03
C MET A 6 -23.57 -6.89 -2.13
N GLN A 7 -24.29 -5.77 -2.17
CA GLN A 7 -25.27 -5.48 -3.22
C GLN A 7 -24.60 -5.34 -4.59
N ILE A 8 -23.42 -4.71 -4.67
CA ILE A 8 -22.65 -4.62 -5.92
C ILE A 8 -22.26 -6.02 -6.39
N LEU A 9 -21.71 -6.87 -5.52
CA LEU A 9 -21.29 -8.23 -5.89
C LEU A 9 -22.48 -9.08 -6.33
N PHE A 10 -23.61 -8.98 -5.65
CA PHE A 10 -24.83 -9.73 -5.97
C PHE A 10 -25.41 -9.34 -7.33
N ASN A 11 -25.53 -8.03 -7.61
CA ASN A 11 -26.13 -7.53 -8.85
C ASN A 11 -25.14 -7.55 -10.04
N PHE A 12 -23.84 -7.48 -9.77
CA PHE A 12 -22.78 -7.37 -10.79
C PHE A 12 -21.66 -8.40 -10.54
N PRO A 13 -21.94 -9.72 -10.57
CA PRO A 13 -20.96 -10.76 -10.18
C PRO A 13 -19.71 -10.78 -11.07
N TYR A 14 -19.73 -10.18 -12.24
CA TYR A 14 -18.57 -10.04 -13.11
C TYR A 14 -17.43 -9.24 -12.50
N VAL A 15 -17.69 -8.43 -11.44
CA VAL A 15 -16.64 -7.64 -10.76
C VAL A 15 -15.56 -8.49 -10.11
N THR A 16 -15.81 -9.78 -9.90
CA THR A 16 -14.80 -10.74 -9.43
C THR A 16 -13.74 -11.08 -10.49
N LYS A 17 -14.05 -10.82 -11.76
CA LYS A 17 -13.17 -11.15 -12.90
C LYS A 17 -12.63 -9.94 -13.63
N GLY A 18 -13.24 -8.77 -13.45
CA GLY A 18 -12.87 -7.54 -14.13
C GLY A 18 -13.35 -6.28 -13.42
N CYS A 19 -13.11 -5.13 -14.02
CA CYS A 19 -13.49 -3.85 -13.46
C CYS A 19 -15.01 -3.65 -13.48
N PHE A 20 -15.56 -3.01 -12.45
CA PHE A 20 -16.96 -2.55 -12.47
C PHE A 20 -17.19 -1.60 -13.65
N LYS A 21 -16.27 -0.65 -13.84
CA LYS A 21 -16.25 0.22 -15.03
C LYS A 21 -15.46 -0.48 -16.13
N LYS A 22 -16.17 -1.13 -17.06
CA LYS A 22 -15.62 -1.98 -18.12
C LYS A 22 -14.58 -1.30 -19.02
N ASN A 23 -14.65 0.01 -19.22
CA ASN A 23 -13.66 0.77 -19.96
C ASN A 23 -12.26 0.77 -19.31
N TYR A 24 -12.13 0.37 -18.07
CA TYR A 24 -10.85 0.21 -17.37
C TYR A 24 -10.26 -1.22 -17.45
N ASP A 25 -10.98 -2.16 -18.10
CA ASP A 25 -10.42 -3.51 -18.34
C ASP A 25 -9.24 -3.48 -19.34
N CYS A 26 -9.10 -2.39 -20.11
CA CYS A 26 -8.01 -2.21 -21.08
C CYS A 26 -6.77 -1.48 -20.51
N ILE A 27 -6.70 -1.24 -19.19
CA ILE A 27 -5.52 -0.62 -18.59
C ILE A 27 -4.31 -1.54 -18.77
N ASP A 28 -3.24 -1.00 -19.34
CA ASP A 28 -1.95 -1.68 -19.45
C ASP A 28 -1.19 -1.61 -18.12
N TRP A 29 -1.39 -2.63 -17.30
CA TRP A 29 -0.77 -2.73 -15.98
C TRP A 29 0.69 -3.18 -16.07
N VAL A 30 1.53 -2.62 -15.21
CA VAL A 30 2.93 -3.04 -15.09
C VAL A 30 3.00 -4.49 -14.59
N SER A 31 3.64 -5.35 -15.38
CA SER A 31 3.93 -6.74 -15.01
C SER A 31 5.33 -6.85 -14.41
N SER A 32 5.45 -6.71 -13.09
CA SER A 32 6.74 -6.79 -12.39
C SER A 32 6.65 -7.62 -11.11
N LYS A 33 7.07 -8.87 -11.20
CA LYS A 33 7.18 -9.75 -10.02
C LYS A 33 8.09 -9.19 -8.93
N PRO A 34 9.25 -8.56 -9.22
CA PRO A 34 10.10 -7.97 -8.19
C PRO A 34 9.42 -6.81 -7.45
N LEU A 35 8.71 -5.91 -8.14
CA LEU A 35 7.99 -4.82 -7.50
C LEU A 35 6.83 -5.35 -6.64
N PHE A 36 6.04 -6.27 -7.18
CA PHE A 36 4.98 -6.93 -6.41
C PHE A 36 5.54 -7.61 -5.16
N HIS A 37 6.63 -8.36 -5.29
CA HIS A 37 7.25 -9.03 -4.15
C HIS A 37 7.72 -8.02 -3.10
N SER A 38 8.36 -6.92 -3.51
CA SER A 38 8.83 -5.89 -2.58
C SER A 38 7.66 -5.26 -1.79
N TRP A 39 6.52 -5.05 -2.43
CA TRP A 39 5.29 -4.60 -1.76
C TRP A 39 4.75 -5.67 -0.81
N ALA A 40 4.63 -6.90 -1.28
CA ALA A 40 4.07 -8.02 -0.51
C ALA A 40 4.84 -8.28 0.80
N VAL A 41 6.18 -8.18 0.78
CA VAL A 41 7.02 -8.41 1.97
C VAL A 41 7.29 -7.14 2.78
N GLY A 42 6.80 -5.97 2.36
CA GLY A 42 7.03 -4.69 3.04
C GLY A 42 8.48 -4.22 2.95
N ARG A 43 8.99 -4.10 1.71
CA ARG A 43 10.33 -3.58 1.35
C ARG A 43 10.28 -2.63 0.16
N THR A 44 9.28 -1.73 0.15
CA THR A 44 9.11 -0.72 -0.90
C THR A 44 10.03 0.48 -0.74
N GLY A 45 10.55 0.70 0.47
CA GLY A 45 11.29 1.89 0.85
C GLY A 45 10.41 3.02 1.38
N TYR A 46 9.10 2.84 1.44
CA TYR A 46 8.14 3.76 2.06
C TYR A 46 7.67 3.20 3.41
N PRO A 47 8.16 3.72 4.55
CA PRO A 47 7.99 3.08 5.86
C PRO A 47 6.54 2.81 6.26
N ILE A 48 5.60 3.70 5.97
CA ILE A 48 4.20 3.47 6.34
C ILE A 48 3.57 2.32 5.53
N ILE A 49 3.94 2.19 4.26
CA ILE A 49 3.49 1.08 3.39
C ILE A 49 4.10 -0.22 3.89
N ASP A 50 5.41 -0.23 4.13
CA ASP A 50 6.15 -1.40 4.58
C ASP A 50 5.68 -1.88 5.95
N ALA A 51 5.44 -0.96 6.89
CA ALA A 51 4.88 -1.28 8.20
C ALA A 51 3.48 -1.93 8.09
N GLY A 52 2.62 -1.41 7.20
CA GLY A 52 1.30 -1.97 6.93
C GLY A 52 1.37 -3.40 6.40
N MET A 53 2.22 -3.64 5.42
CA MET A 53 2.38 -4.97 4.81
C MET A 53 3.03 -5.96 5.78
N ARG A 54 4.02 -5.54 6.58
CA ARG A 54 4.63 -6.39 7.62
C ARG A 54 3.63 -6.72 8.73
N GLN A 55 2.80 -5.77 9.16
CA GLN A 55 1.71 -6.06 10.10
C GLN A 55 0.77 -7.13 9.53
N LEU A 56 0.31 -6.96 8.28
CA LEU A 56 -0.55 -7.93 7.63
C LEU A 56 0.07 -9.34 7.64
N ASN A 57 1.33 -9.45 7.23
CA ASN A 57 2.03 -10.74 7.17
C ASN A 57 2.24 -11.40 8.55
N GLN A 58 2.41 -10.58 9.60
CA GLN A 58 2.65 -11.09 10.95
C GLN A 58 1.37 -11.47 11.69
N THR A 59 0.27 -10.73 11.43
CA THR A 59 -0.93 -10.77 12.28
C THR A 59 -2.22 -11.15 11.55
N GLY A 60 -2.22 -11.14 10.22
CA GLY A 60 -3.45 -11.29 9.44
C GLY A 60 -4.40 -10.09 9.55
N PHE A 61 -3.95 -8.97 10.13
CA PHE A 61 -4.76 -7.77 10.34
C PHE A 61 -4.08 -6.53 9.75
N MET A 62 -4.89 -5.63 9.19
CA MET A 62 -4.45 -4.31 8.76
C MET A 62 -5.59 -3.31 8.96
N HIS A 63 -5.30 -2.18 9.61
CA HIS A 63 -6.28 -1.09 9.80
C HIS A 63 -6.76 -0.56 8.44
N ASN A 64 -8.04 -0.18 8.35
CA ASN A 64 -8.68 0.27 7.11
C ASN A 64 -7.87 1.34 6.35
N ARG A 65 -7.35 2.35 7.03
CA ARG A 65 -6.55 3.40 6.39
C ARG A 65 -5.30 2.85 5.70
N LEU A 66 -4.65 1.87 6.31
CA LEU A 66 -3.47 1.23 5.71
C LEU A 66 -3.84 0.36 4.51
N ARG A 67 -5.01 -0.31 4.55
CA ARG A 67 -5.53 -1.04 3.37
C ARG A 67 -5.70 -0.08 2.19
N MET A 68 -6.25 1.12 2.42
CA MET A 68 -6.38 2.15 1.39
C MET A 68 -5.02 2.61 0.87
N LEU A 69 -4.06 2.88 1.76
CA LEU A 69 -2.73 3.38 1.40
C LEU A 69 -1.91 2.33 0.63
N THR A 70 -1.87 1.10 1.11
CA THR A 70 -1.10 0.01 0.50
C THR A 70 -1.69 -0.41 -0.85
N ALA A 71 -3.03 -0.41 -0.99
CA ALA A 71 -3.69 -0.68 -2.26
C ALA A 71 -3.48 0.46 -3.27
N SER A 72 -3.62 1.71 -2.84
CA SER A 72 -3.31 2.86 -3.70
C SER A 72 -1.86 2.85 -4.15
N PHE A 73 -0.91 2.53 -3.27
CA PHE A 73 0.50 2.45 -3.59
C PHE A 73 0.78 1.37 -4.65
N LEU A 74 0.24 0.16 -4.47
CA LEU A 74 0.41 -0.91 -5.45
C LEU A 74 -0.11 -0.52 -6.83
N THR A 75 -1.31 0.06 -6.90
CA THR A 75 -2.00 0.32 -8.16
C THR A 75 -1.60 1.62 -8.84
N LYS A 76 -1.25 2.65 -8.07
CA LYS A 76 -0.99 4.00 -8.59
C LYS A 76 0.50 4.35 -8.63
N ASP A 77 1.28 3.93 -7.64
CA ASP A 77 2.72 4.19 -7.61
C ASP A 77 3.51 3.10 -8.36
N PHE A 78 3.15 1.83 -8.18
CA PHE A 78 3.79 0.72 -8.89
C PHE A 78 3.11 0.36 -10.22
N GLY A 79 1.90 0.82 -10.47
CA GLY A 79 1.14 0.52 -11.68
C GLY A 79 0.74 -0.95 -11.81
N ILE A 80 0.76 -1.72 -10.72
CA ILE A 80 0.45 -3.17 -10.73
C ILE A 80 -1.05 -3.39 -10.64
N ASN A 81 -1.54 -4.41 -11.36
CA ASN A 81 -2.96 -4.77 -11.42
C ASN A 81 -3.53 -4.98 -10.01
N TRP A 82 -4.64 -4.31 -9.72
CA TRP A 82 -5.33 -4.40 -8.43
C TRP A 82 -5.72 -5.84 -8.04
N GLN A 83 -5.98 -6.73 -8.99
CA GLN A 83 -6.33 -8.12 -8.75
C GLN A 83 -5.18 -8.92 -8.10
N GLU A 84 -3.92 -8.54 -8.36
CA GLU A 84 -2.76 -9.17 -7.69
C GLU A 84 -2.79 -8.87 -6.19
N GLY A 85 -3.05 -7.61 -5.83
CA GLY A 85 -3.16 -7.20 -4.43
C GLY A 85 -4.41 -7.75 -3.75
N GLU A 86 -5.55 -7.76 -4.46
CA GLU A 86 -6.80 -8.35 -3.97
C GLU A 86 -6.61 -9.82 -3.57
N ARG A 87 -5.99 -10.62 -4.44
CA ARG A 87 -5.67 -12.03 -4.15
C ARG A 87 -4.73 -12.17 -2.95
N TYR A 88 -3.73 -11.31 -2.86
CA TYR A 88 -2.81 -11.34 -1.72
C TYR A 88 -3.51 -11.04 -0.40
N PHE A 89 -4.39 -10.04 -0.37
CA PHE A 89 -5.20 -9.73 0.81
C PHE A 89 -6.16 -10.87 1.17
N ALA A 90 -6.78 -11.50 0.19
CA ALA A 90 -7.66 -12.65 0.41
C ALA A 90 -6.94 -13.81 1.12
N LEU A 91 -5.66 -14.03 0.79
CA LEU A 91 -4.84 -15.08 1.42
C LEU A 91 -4.31 -14.71 2.81
N LYS A 92 -4.23 -13.42 3.14
CA LYS A 92 -3.55 -12.94 4.37
C LYS A 92 -4.48 -12.42 5.44
N LEU A 93 -5.63 -11.84 5.08
CA LEU A 93 -6.54 -11.22 6.03
C LEU A 93 -7.38 -12.27 6.78
N ASN A 94 -7.37 -12.22 8.11
CA ASN A 94 -8.23 -13.05 8.96
C ASN A 94 -9.71 -12.65 8.86
N ASP A 95 -9.99 -11.38 8.52
CA ASP A 95 -11.32 -10.83 8.35
C ASP A 95 -11.74 -10.71 6.88
N PHE A 96 -11.17 -11.57 6.02
CA PHE A 96 -11.48 -11.57 4.60
C PHE A 96 -12.98 -11.71 4.33
N ASP A 97 -13.49 -10.79 3.51
CA ASP A 97 -14.82 -10.83 2.91
C ASP A 97 -14.68 -10.45 1.45
N LEU A 98 -15.18 -11.29 0.54
CA LEU A 98 -14.99 -11.10 -0.90
C LEU A 98 -15.54 -9.76 -1.40
N SER A 99 -16.74 -9.38 -0.96
CA SER A 99 -17.39 -8.16 -1.42
C SER A 99 -16.65 -6.90 -0.96
N ALA A 100 -16.25 -6.86 0.32
CA ALA A 100 -15.52 -5.75 0.90
C ALA A 100 -14.09 -5.65 0.33
N ASN A 101 -13.40 -6.77 0.15
CA ASN A 101 -12.06 -6.81 -0.41
C ASN A 101 -12.05 -6.37 -1.87
N ASN A 102 -12.90 -6.98 -2.71
CA ASN A 102 -13.05 -6.61 -4.12
C ASN A 102 -13.44 -5.14 -4.30
N GLY A 103 -14.49 -4.69 -3.58
CA GLY A 103 -14.95 -3.31 -3.64
C GLY A 103 -13.88 -2.31 -3.18
N GLY A 104 -13.16 -2.61 -2.11
CA GLY A 104 -12.08 -1.77 -1.59
C GLY A 104 -10.89 -1.66 -2.54
N TRP A 105 -10.47 -2.76 -3.18
CA TRP A 105 -9.41 -2.76 -4.18
C TRP A 105 -9.79 -1.99 -5.44
N GLN A 106 -11.00 -2.19 -5.95
CA GLN A 106 -11.50 -1.43 -7.10
C GLN A 106 -11.72 0.06 -6.78
N TRP A 107 -12.09 0.38 -5.53
CA TRP A 107 -12.13 1.76 -5.07
C TRP A 107 -10.75 2.42 -5.13
N ALA A 108 -9.71 1.77 -4.61
CA ALA A 108 -8.34 2.29 -4.59
C ALA A 108 -7.74 2.44 -6.00
N SER A 109 -8.04 1.50 -6.91
CA SER A 109 -7.56 1.51 -8.30
C SER A 109 -8.36 2.43 -9.23
N SER A 110 -9.45 3.04 -8.75
CA SER A 110 -10.37 3.88 -9.53
C SER A 110 -11.24 3.14 -10.55
N THR A 111 -11.33 1.83 -10.45
CA THR A 111 -12.05 0.96 -11.41
C THR A 111 -13.45 0.55 -10.93
N GLY A 112 -13.79 0.86 -9.68
CA GLY A 112 -15.01 0.42 -9.00
C GLY A 112 -16.23 1.32 -9.23
N CYS A 113 -17.34 0.94 -8.58
CA CYS A 113 -18.63 1.62 -8.67
C CYS A 113 -18.55 3.06 -8.14
N ASP A 114 -18.20 3.23 -6.87
CA ASP A 114 -18.01 4.54 -6.23
C ASP A 114 -16.51 4.76 -5.96
N ALA A 115 -15.74 4.61 -7.03
CA ALA A 115 -14.30 4.62 -6.94
C ALA A 115 -13.74 6.04 -6.75
N GLN A 116 -12.60 6.09 -6.06
CA GLN A 116 -11.80 7.29 -5.95
C GLN A 116 -11.43 7.81 -7.36
N PRO A 117 -11.46 9.12 -7.61
CA PRO A 117 -11.03 9.68 -8.89
C PRO A 117 -9.60 9.24 -9.23
N TYR A 118 -9.34 8.96 -10.52
CA TYR A 118 -8.04 8.41 -10.96
C TYR A 118 -6.85 9.30 -10.60
N PHE A 119 -7.02 10.62 -10.62
CA PHE A 119 -5.98 11.61 -10.29
C PHE A 119 -5.72 11.77 -8.79
N ARG A 120 -6.57 11.21 -7.92
CA ARG A 120 -6.37 11.27 -6.48
C ARG A 120 -5.50 10.10 -6.04
N ILE A 121 -4.22 10.39 -5.82
CA ILE A 121 -3.22 9.44 -5.34
C ILE A 121 -2.82 9.81 -3.92
N PHE A 122 -2.83 8.85 -3.00
CA PHE A 122 -2.39 9.10 -1.64
C PHE A 122 -0.87 9.27 -1.60
N ASN A 123 -0.41 10.41 -1.09
CA ASN A 123 1.00 10.59 -0.81
C ASN A 123 1.37 9.84 0.49
N PRO A 124 2.19 8.78 0.41
CA PRO A 124 2.50 7.92 1.57
C PRO A 124 3.24 8.69 2.66
N ILE A 125 4.09 9.66 2.31
CA ILE A 125 4.86 10.48 3.26
C ILE A 125 3.92 11.40 4.06
N THR A 126 3.05 12.13 3.36
CA THR A 126 2.08 13.03 3.99
C THR A 126 1.11 12.28 4.89
N GLN A 127 0.63 11.11 4.45
CA GLN A 127 -0.24 10.25 5.25
C GLN A 127 0.50 9.71 6.49
N SER A 128 1.75 9.30 6.32
CA SER A 128 2.60 8.84 7.41
C SER A 128 2.78 9.90 8.49
N LYS A 129 3.19 11.10 8.11
CA LYS A 129 3.36 12.25 9.02
C LYS A 129 2.05 12.62 9.74
N LYS A 130 0.91 12.54 9.05
CA LYS A 130 -0.40 12.88 9.62
C LYS A 130 -0.89 11.88 10.66
N PHE A 131 -0.71 10.57 10.42
CA PHE A 131 -1.33 9.51 11.23
C PHE A 131 -0.37 8.78 12.16
N ASP A 132 0.93 8.91 11.96
CA ASP A 132 1.98 8.36 12.82
C ASP A 132 3.13 9.37 13.00
N PRO A 133 2.86 10.61 13.49
CA PRO A 133 3.84 11.72 13.50
C PRO A 133 5.13 11.37 14.23
N GLU A 134 5.05 10.54 15.26
CA GLU A 134 6.22 10.10 16.04
C GLU A 134 6.86 8.81 15.51
N GLY A 135 6.28 8.20 14.46
CA GLY A 135 6.74 6.95 13.89
C GLY A 135 6.60 5.73 14.81
N LYS A 136 5.69 5.79 15.77
CA LYS A 136 5.46 4.67 16.73
C LYS A 136 5.02 3.40 16.04
N TYR A 137 4.08 3.53 15.11
CA TYR A 137 3.60 2.41 14.33
C TYR A 137 4.69 1.85 13.40
N ILE A 138 5.42 2.73 12.71
CA ILE A 138 6.55 2.36 11.87
C ILE A 138 7.59 1.60 12.69
N LYS A 139 8.04 2.14 13.83
CA LYS A 139 9.04 1.52 14.72
C LYS A 139 8.62 0.15 15.24
N LYS A 140 7.30 -0.07 15.38
CA LYS A 140 6.76 -1.35 15.84
C LYS A 140 6.96 -2.47 14.80
N TYR A 141 6.73 -2.17 13.52
CA TYR A 141 6.73 -3.17 12.45
C TYR A 141 7.98 -3.14 11.57
N ILE A 142 8.83 -2.11 11.73
CA ILE A 142 10.12 -1.99 11.06
C ILE A 142 11.21 -1.80 12.13
N PRO A 143 11.68 -2.92 12.76
CA PRO A 143 12.67 -2.85 13.82
C PRO A 143 13.97 -2.16 13.43
N GLU A 144 14.35 -2.24 12.14
CA GLU A 144 15.53 -1.59 11.56
C GLU A 144 15.50 -0.07 11.76
N LEU A 145 14.29 0.54 11.72
CA LEU A 145 14.11 1.99 11.90
C LEU A 145 13.87 2.42 13.37
N LYS A 146 13.90 1.48 14.32
CA LYS A 146 13.51 1.74 15.72
C LYS A 146 14.29 2.88 16.38
N LYS A 147 15.57 3.01 16.09
CA LYS A 147 16.46 4.04 16.66
C LYS A 147 16.49 5.35 15.85
N LEU A 148 15.87 5.37 14.68
CA LEU A 148 15.85 6.57 13.84
C LEU A 148 14.96 7.65 14.47
N ASP A 149 15.41 8.91 14.38
CA ASP A 149 14.66 10.07 14.84
C ASP A 149 13.33 10.21 14.08
N SER A 150 12.27 10.62 14.78
CA SER A 150 10.93 10.81 14.20
C SER A 150 10.91 11.82 13.05
N LYS A 151 11.83 12.79 13.05
CA LYS A 151 12.00 13.75 11.97
C LYS A 151 12.28 13.07 10.61
N TYR A 152 13.02 11.97 10.62
CA TYR A 152 13.47 11.26 9.41
C TYR A 152 12.76 9.92 9.17
N ILE A 153 11.99 9.43 10.13
CA ILE A 153 11.40 8.09 10.06
C ILE A 153 10.43 7.89 8.88
N HIS A 154 9.83 8.98 8.40
CA HIS A 154 8.91 8.95 7.26
C HIS A 154 9.62 8.97 5.90
N THR A 155 10.88 9.39 5.88
CA THR A 155 11.73 9.54 4.69
C THR A 155 13.18 9.21 5.04
N PRO A 156 13.49 7.97 5.44
CA PRO A 156 14.82 7.63 5.96
C PRO A 156 15.95 7.85 4.95
N TRP A 157 15.67 7.78 3.67
CA TRP A 157 16.63 8.07 2.60
C TRP A 157 17.07 9.54 2.50
N LEU A 158 16.37 10.45 3.21
CA LEU A 158 16.73 11.87 3.31
C LEU A 158 17.45 12.20 4.62
N ALA A 159 17.69 11.21 5.47
CA ALA A 159 18.38 11.43 6.73
C ALA A 159 19.87 11.68 6.48
N PRO A 160 20.49 12.67 7.18
CA PRO A 160 21.93 12.89 7.15
C PRO A 160 22.71 11.65 7.61
N GLU A 161 23.91 11.49 7.07
CA GLU A 161 24.75 10.33 7.32
C GLU A 161 25.10 10.15 8.81
N ASP A 162 25.34 11.25 9.51
CA ASP A 162 25.61 11.24 10.97
C ASP A 162 24.43 10.74 11.79
N VAL A 163 23.19 11.07 11.35
CA VAL A 163 21.95 10.55 11.97
C VAL A 163 21.80 9.08 11.73
N LEU A 164 22.05 8.60 10.49
CA LEU A 164 22.00 7.17 10.16
C LEU A 164 23.04 6.37 10.93
N LYS A 165 24.28 6.87 11.02
CA LYS A 165 25.35 6.25 11.83
C LYS A 165 24.98 6.14 13.31
N LYS A 166 24.39 7.20 13.90
CA LYS A 166 23.92 7.16 15.29
C LYS A 166 22.80 6.15 15.51
N ALA A 167 21.90 6.00 14.52
CA ALA A 167 20.83 5.01 14.54
C ALA A 167 21.35 3.57 14.28
N GLY A 168 22.57 3.43 13.73
CA GLY A 168 23.16 2.15 13.36
C GLY A 168 22.46 1.50 12.19
N ILE A 169 22.10 2.28 11.17
CA ILE A 169 21.35 1.81 9.99
C ILE A 169 22.02 2.26 8.69
N ASN A 170 22.12 1.35 7.73
CA ASN A 170 22.49 1.61 6.35
C ASN A 170 21.28 1.55 5.43
N ILE A 171 20.88 2.72 4.88
CA ILE A 171 19.81 2.77 3.89
C ILE A 171 20.33 2.20 2.55
N GLY A 172 19.59 1.25 1.99
CA GLY A 172 19.99 0.46 0.83
C GLY A 172 20.33 -0.99 1.19
N GLU A 173 20.86 -1.24 2.37
CA GLU A 173 21.22 -2.57 2.89
C GLU A 173 20.22 -3.05 3.92
N ASP A 174 20.20 -2.44 5.11
CA ASP A 174 19.30 -2.83 6.21
C ASP A 174 17.84 -2.50 5.88
N TYR A 175 17.61 -1.30 5.36
CA TYR A 175 16.29 -0.86 4.90
C TYR A 175 16.39 -0.32 3.48
N PRO A 176 15.48 -0.71 2.56
CA PRO A 176 15.62 -0.37 1.14
C PRO A 176 15.45 1.12 0.85
N LEU A 177 16.10 1.57 -0.22
CA LEU A 177 15.76 2.81 -0.89
C LEU A 177 14.36 2.72 -1.53
N PRO A 178 13.66 3.86 -1.72
CA PRO A 178 12.39 3.90 -2.46
C PRO A 178 12.51 3.22 -3.83
N LYS A 179 11.59 2.28 -4.10
CA LYS A 179 11.54 1.56 -5.39
C LYS A 179 10.90 2.37 -6.51
N VAL A 180 10.25 3.46 -6.17
CA VAL A 180 9.60 4.39 -7.11
C VAL A 180 9.69 5.80 -6.53
N ASP A 181 9.79 6.80 -7.39
CA ASP A 181 9.55 8.19 -6.98
C ASP A 181 8.06 8.49 -7.08
N HIS A 182 7.44 8.79 -5.95
CA HIS A 182 6.00 9.09 -5.86
C HIS A 182 5.60 10.29 -6.73
N ASN A 183 6.47 11.30 -6.86
CA ASN A 183 6.13 12.49 -7.66
C ASN A 183 6.10 12.15 -9.15
N THR A 184 7.04 11.34 -9.62
CA THR A 184 7.08 10.85 -11.00
C THR A 184 5.90 9.92 -11.29
N ALA A 185 5.50 9.08 -10.35
CA ALA A 185 4.37 8.16 -10.53
C ALA A 185 3.01 8.87 -10.65
N ARG A 186 2.92 10.15 -10.24
CA ARG A 186 1.68 10.96 -10.34
C ARG A 186 1.49 11.64 -11.70
N THR A 187 2.52 11.73 -12.52
CA THR A 187 2.47 12.35 -13.85
C THR A 187 2.08 11.36 -14.91
#